data_419aebbe25f572ae51fd8000bdc5f356
#
_entry.id   419aebbe25f572ae51fd8000bdc5f356
#
_cell.length_a   1.000
_cell.length_b   1.000
_cell.length_c   1.000
_cell.angle_alpha   90.00
_cell.angle_beta   90.00
_cell.angle_gamma   90.00
#
_symmetry.space_group_name_H-M   'P 1'
#
loop_
_entity.id
_entity.type
_entity.pdbx_description
1 polymer ?
#
loop_
_entity_poly.entity_id
_entity_poly.type
_entity_poly.pdbx_seq_one_letter_code
_entity_poly.pdbx_strand_id
1 'polypeptide(L)'
;MDNYIVGRNAVKEALKAGRSIQRILVSDDKIKTGLSDIVGLAKSKGVEVRPTPVKQMNRYETNVPHQGVIAFVNAVEFKDLGEVLQESNHENPLLILTDGVEDPHNMGAIIRTAECVGATAVLIPKRHNAPINATVAKTSAGAVEQIPLVQVGNVTQTIKQLQKQGFWVLGAHMEGDRTLYETDLTIPTVLVIGNEGKGISRVVKEACDFLVTIPMYGNLNSLNASVAAAILMYEAVRQRTMKVK
;
A
#
# COMPACT_ATOMS: atom_id res chain seq x y z
N MET A 1 9.62 -0.52 -17.84
CA MET A 1 8.46 0.20 -18.42
C MET A 1 8.33 1.51 -17.70
N ASP A 2 8.25 2.61 -18.40
CA ASP A 2 8.06 3.92 -17.77
C ASP A 2 6.69 3.95 -17.08
N ASN A 3 6.66 4.16 -15.77
CA ASN A 3 5.43 4.37 -15.05
C ASN A 3 4.97 5.81 -15.26
N TYR A 4 3.73 5.99 -15.68
CA TYR A 4 3.18 7.33 -15.88
C TYR A 4 1.73 7.44 -15.38
N ILE A 5 1.37 8.64 -14.96
CA ILE A 5 0.02 9.02 -14.54
C ILE A 5 -0.54 9.93 -15.61
N VAL A 6 -1.80 9.73 -15.99
CA VAL A 6 -2.48 10.53 -17.02
C VAL A 6 -3.71 11.22 -16.48
N GLY A 7 -4.01 12.38 -17.05
CA GLY A 7 -5.20 13.17 -16.72
C GLY A 7 -4.95 14.24 -15.65
N ARG A 8 -5.68 15.36 -15.77
CA ARG A 8 -5.47 16.58 -14.97
C ARG A 8 -5.56 16.34 -13.48
N ASN A 9 -6.63 15.73 -13.03
CA ASN A 9 -6.87 15.52 -11.61
C ASN A 9 -5.85 14.55 -11.00
N ALA A 10 -5.54 13.45 -11.71
CA ALA A 10 -4.59 12.46 -11.22
C ALA A 10 -3.17 13.03 -11.08
N VAL A 11 -2.71 13.82 -12.06
CA VAL A 11 -1.39 14.48 -12.01
C VAL A 11 -1.36 15.56 -10.92
N LYS A 12 -2.44 16.32 -10.77
CA LYS A 12 -2.54 17.35 -9.73
C LYS A 12 -2.50 16.75 -8.33
N GLU A 13 -3.24 15.67 -8.09
CA GLU A 13 -3.21 14.96 -6.81
C GLU A 13 -1.85 14.29 -6.54
N ALA A 14 -1.22 13.70 -7.54
CA ALA A 14 0.13 13.16 -7.41
C ALA A 14 1.17 14.24 -7.02
N LEU A 15 1.07 15.42 -7.63
CA LEU A 15 1.91 16.58 -7.26
C LEU A 15 1.66 17.02 -5.82
N LYS A 16 0.39 17.15 -5.41
CA LYS A 16 0.05 17.55 -4.02
C LYS A 16 0.52 16.54 -3.00
N ALA A 17 0.35 15.24 -3.27
CA ALA A 17 0.77 14.15 -2.41
C ALA A 17 2.30 13.98 -2.30
N GLY A 18 3.09 14.81 -3.01
CA GLY A 18 4.55 14.73 -2.96
C GLY A 18 5.14 13.55 -3.70
N ARG A 19 4.38 12.92 -4.61
CA ARG A 19 4.87 11.78 -5.38
C ARG A 19 6.12 12.14 -6.18
N SER A 20 7.11 11.26 -6.19
CA SER A 20 8.34 11.43 -6.95
C SER A 20 8.05 11.41 -8.45
N ILE A 21 8.00 12.60 -9.06
CA ILE A 21 7.73 12.82 -10.48
C ILE A 21 9.02 13.24 -11.17
N GLN A 22 9.44 12.47 -12.18
CA GLN A 22 10.64 12.78 -12.97
C GLN A 22 10.43 13.96 -13.89
N ARG A 23 9.32 13.95 -14.64
CA ARG A 23 8.94 15.00 -15.61
C ARG A 23 7.45 14.94 -15.89
N ILE A 24 6.92 16.05 -16.37
CA ILE A 24 5.53 16.14 -16.82
C ILE A 24 5.52 16.61 -18.29
N LEU A 25 4.84 15.85 -19.15
CA LEU A 25 4.50 16.30 -20.51
C LEU A 25 3.19 17.07 -20.44
N VAL A 26 3.17 18.24 -21.04
CA VAL A 26 2.00 19.11 -21.14
C VAL A 26 1.78 19.49 -22.60
N SER A 27 0.54 19.36 -23.07
CA SER A 27 0.25 19.68 -24.46
C SER A 27 0.46 21.18 -24.76
N ASP A 28 1.16 21.49 -25.86
CA ASP A 28 1.57 22.83 -26.26
C ASP A 28 0.39 23.80 -26.36
N ASP A 29 -0.74 23.33 -26.87
CA ASP A 29 -1.96 24.10 -27.07
C ASP A 29 -2.74 24.43 -25.79
N LYS A 30 -2.50 23.66 -24.69
CA LYS A 30 -3.24 23.79 -23.42
C LYS A 30 -2.45 24.39 -22.26
N ILE A 31 -1.16 24.66 -22.44
CA ILE A 31 -0.29 25.20 -21.38
C ILE A 31 -0.84 26.49 -20.81
N LYS A 32 -1.32 27.39 -21.65
CA LYS A 32 -1.80 28.72 -21.23
C LYS A 32 -3.26 28.78 -20.83
N THR A 33 -4.08 27.82 -21.29
CA THR A 33 -5.55 27.93 -21.21
C THR A 33 -6.23 26.91 -20.27
N GLY A 34 -5.53 25.93 -19.79
CA GLY A 34 -6.22 24.91 -18.99
C GLY A 34 -5.34 24.04 -18.10
N LEU A 35 -4.03 24.23 -18.13
CA LEU A 35 -3.06 23.43 -17.35
C LEU A 35 -2.09 24.32 -16.56
N SER A 36 -2.34 25.62 -16.51
CA SER A 36 -1.48 26.60 -15.82
C SER A 36 -1.32 26.31 -14.33
N ASP A 37 -2.35 25.80 -13.67
CA ASP A 37 -2.32 25.41 -12.27
C ASP A 37 -1.40 24.18 -12.02
N ILE A 38 -1.42 23.19 -12.91
CA ILE A 38 -0.54 22.01 -12.85
C ILE A 38 0.91 22.42 -13.13
N VAL A 39 1.12 23.27 -14.14
CA VAL A 39 2.45 23.79 -14.48
C VAL A 39 3.02 24.61 -13.32
N GLY A 40 2.22 25.49 -12.70
CA GLY A 40 2.63 26.25 -11.54
C GLY A 40 3.00 25.38 -10.35
N LEU A 41 2.16 24.39 -10.05
CA LEU A 41 2.41 23.44 -8.96
C LEU A 41 3.65 22.57 -9.23
N ALA A 42 3.87 22.11 -10.46
CA ALA A 42 5.05 21.34 -10.84
C ALA A 42 6.34 22.16 -10.66
N LYS A 43 6.33 23.42 -11.13
CA LYS A 43 7.46 24.33 -10.97
C LYS A 43 7.78 24.61 -9.50
N SER A 44 6.79 24.84 -8.65
CA SER A 44 6.99 25.07 -7.21
C SER A 44 7.62 23.88 -6.48
N LYS A 45 7.48 22.67 -7.07
CA LYS A 45 8.08 21.42 -6.56
C LYS A 45 9.37 21.01 -7.28
N GLY A 46 9.90 21.86 -8.17
CA GLY A 46 11.12 21.55 -8.92
C GLY A 46 10.96 20.47 -9.99
N VAL A 47 9.72 20.13 -10.38
CA VAL A 47 9.44 19.10 -11.39
C VAL A 47 9.58 19.68 -12.78
N GLU A 48 10.33 19.01 -13.65
CA GLU A 48 10.51 19.39 -15.04
C GLU A 48 9.19 19.29 -15.81
N VAL A 49 8.82 20.39 -16.51
CA VAL A 49 7.63 20.43 -17.39
C VAL A 49 8.08 20.59 -18.83
N ARG A 50 7.73 19.60 -19.67
CA ARG A 50 8.07 19.59 -21.10
C ARG A 50 6.83 19.84 -21.95
N PRO A 51 6.78 20.97 -22.68
CA PRO A 51 5.80 21.18 -23.74
C PRO A 51 5.92 20.06 -24.79
N THR A 52 4.80 19.47 -25.17
CA THR A 52 4.82 18.30 -26.07
C THR A 52 3.59 18.33 -26.97
N PRO A 53 3.78 18.14 -28.31
CA PRO A 53 2.66 18.05 -29.23
C PRO A 53 1.72 16.89 -28.89
N VAL A 54 0.41 17.11 -28.94
CA VAL A 54 -0.63 16.11 -28.64
C VAL A 54 -0.42 14.82 -29.41
N LYS A 55 0.01 14.93 -30.68
CA LYS A 55 0.30 13.76 -31.52
C LYS A 55 1.40 12.84 -30.96
N GLN A 56 2.38 13.42 -30.23
CA GLN A 56 3.41 12.62 -29.55
C GLN A 56 2.87 12.04 -28.24
N MET A 57 2.03 12.77 -27.52
CA MET A 57 1.41 12.30 -26.28
C MET A 57 0.47 11.10 -26.54
N ASN A 58 -0.22 11.08 -27.68
CA ASN A 58 -1.09 9.96 -28.06
C ASN A 58 -0.35 8.63 -28.30
N ARG A 59 0.99 8.62 -28.32
CA ARG A 59 1.79 7.39 -28.41
C ARG A 59 1.85 6.61 -27.08
N TYR A 60 1.52 7.29 -25.97
CA TYR A 60 1.40 6.63 -24.67
C TYR A 60 0.03 5.99 -24.60
N GLU A 61 0.00 4.65 -24.67
CA GLU A 61 -1.24 3.88 -24.56
C GLU A 61 -1.79 4.01 -23.14
N THR A 62 -3.01 4.53 -23.00
CA THR A 62 -3.70 4.67 -21.74
C THR A 62 -5.16 4.30 -21.90
N ASN A 63 -5.70 3.58 -20.91
CA ASN A 63 -7.13 3.27 -20.86
C ASN A 63 -8.00 4.50 -20.53
N VAL A 64 -7.37 5.64 -20.27
CA VAL A 64 -8.03 6.90 -19.89
C VAL A 64 -7.43 8.04 -20.70
N PRO A 65 -8.24 9.00 -21.20
CA PRO A 65 -7.74 10.16 -21.93
C PRO A 65 -6.72 10.96 -21.10
N HIS A 66 -5.56 11.27 -21.68
CA HIS A 66 -4.51 12.05 -20.99
C HIS A 66 -4.87 13.51 -20.75
N GLN A 67 -5.90 14.04 -21.37
CA GLN A 67 -6.41 15.43 -21.19
C GLN A 67 -5.36 16.53 -21.39
N GLY A 68 -4.28 16.21 -22.12
CA GLY A 68 -3.15 17.11 -22.37
C GLY A 68 -2.06 17.09 -21.30
N VAL A 69 -2.07 16.15 -20.36
CA VAL A 69 -1.03 16.01 -19.33
C VAL A 69 -0.70 14.55 -19.03
N ILE A 70 0.62 14.26 -18.97
CA ILE A 70 1.18 12.95 -18.60
C ILE A 70 2.35 13.20 -17.65
N ALA A 71 2.33 12.63 -16.45
CA ALA A 71 3.43 12.70 -15.50
C ALA A 71 4.18 11.37 -15.47
N PHE A 72 5.47 11.38 -15.70
CA PHE A 72 6.36 10.24 -15.52
C PHE A 72 6.77 10.19 -14.06
N VAL A 73 6.49 9.06 -13.43
CA VAL A 73 6.76 8.85 -12.02
C VAL A 73 7.83 7.78 -11.86
N ASN A 74 8.63 7.92 -10.81
CA ASN A 74 9.53 6.83 -10.44
C ASN A 74 8.70 5.60 -10.09
N ALA A 75 9.23 4.42 -10.43
CA ALA A 75 8.71 3.19 -9.87
C ALA A 75 8.79 3.28 -8.34
N VAL A 76 7.79 2.78 -7.64
CA VAL A 76 7.87 2.68 -6.19
C VAL A 76 9.06 1.77 -5.86
N GLU A 77 9.96 2.28 -5.05
CA GLU A 77 11.15 1.55 -4.63
C GLU A 77 10.78 0.61 -3.48
N PHE A 78 11.08 -0.68 -3.67
CA PHE A 78 10.94 -1.66 -2.61
C PHE A 78 12.23 -1.71 -1.81
N LYS A 79 12.11 -1.63 -0.48
CA LYS A 79 13.25 -1.73 0.43
C LYS A 79 13.56 -3.19 0.79
N ASP A 80 14.76 -3.42 1.29
CA ASP A 80 15.13 -4.70 1.90
C ASP A 80 14.50 -4.82 3.30
N LEU A 81 13.99 -6.00 3.66
CA LEU A 81 13.34 -6.22 4.94
C LEU A 81 14.31 -6.08 6.12
N GLY A 82 15.53 -6.56 5.96
CA GLY A 82 16.57 -6.48 7.00
C GLY A 82 16.94 -5.04 7.30
N GLU A 83 17.13 -4.22 6.25
CA GLU A 83 17.41 -2.78 6.39
C GLU A 83 16.26 -2.07 7.12
N VAL A 84 15.00 -2.33 6.70
CA VAL A 84 13.82 -1.72 7.33
C VAL A 84 13.71 -2.06 8.82
N LEU A 85 13.99 -3.30 9.19
CA LEU A 85 13.92 -3.71 10.59
C LEU A 85 15.09 -3.13 11.42
N GLN A 86 16.28 -2.98 10.84
CA GLN A 86 17.44 -2.34 11.50
C GLN A 86 17.24 -0.83 11.68
N GLU A 87 16.64 -0.16 10.70
CA GLU A 87 16.33 1.28 10.75
C GLU A 87 15.14 1.60 11.66
N SER A 88 14.32 0.61 11.95
CA SER A 88 13.12 0.79 12.78
C SER A 88 13.51 1.05 14.24
N ASN A 89 13.07 2.19 14.76
CA ASN A 89 13.21 2.54 16.18
C ASN A 89 12.05 2.00 17.04
N HIS A 90 11.17 1.17 16.46
CA HIS A 90 10.03 0.60 17.20
C HIS A 90 10.48 -0.57 18.06
N GLU A 91 10.26 -0.50 19.37
CA GLU A 91 10.49 -1.62 20.29
C GLU A 91 9.66 -2.85 19.89
N ASN A 92 8.43 -2.64 19.44
CA ASN A 92 7.52 -3.68 18.96
C ASN A 92 7.07 -3.39 17.52
N PRO A 93 7.84 -3.75 16.48
CA PRO A 93 7.49 -3.48 15.11
C PRO A 93 6.16 -4.13 14.71
N LEU A 94 5.39 -3.43 13.86
CA LEU A 94 4.15 -3.92 13.25
C LEU A 94 4.35 -4.05 11.74
N LEU A 95 4.29 -5.26 11.23
CA LEU A 95 4.38 -5.56 9.81
C LEU A 95 3.02 -5.99 9.27
N ILE A 96 2.70 -5.54 8.06
CA ILE A 96 1.49 -5.95 7.35
C ILE A 96 1.90 -6.79 6.15
N LEU A 97 1.50 -8.05 6.12
CA LEU A 97 1.79 -8.97 5.03
C LEU A 97 0.52 -9.25 4.23
N THR A 98 0.54 -9.00 2.92
CA THR A 98 -0.60 -9.32 2.05
C THR A 98 -0.43 -10.70 1.44
N ASP A 99 -1.54 -11.47 1.31
CA ASP A 99 -1.57 -12.78 0.66
C ASP A 99 -2.77 -12.85 -0.30
N GLY A 100 -2.55 -12.56 -1.57
CA GLY A 100 -3.60 -12.61 -2.59
C GLY A 100 -4.51 -11.35 -2.65
N VAL A 101 -4.06 -10.21 -2.18
CA VAL A 101 -4.79 -8.94 -2.34
C VAL A 101 -4.60 -8.42 -3.77
N GLU A 102 -5.51 -8.81 -4.67
CA GLU A 102 -5.39 -8.53 -6.11
C GLU A 102 -6.05 -7.21 -6.54
N ASP A 103 -7.00 -6.69 -5.77
CA ASP A 103 -7.64 -5.40 -6.07
C ASP A 103 -6.72 -4.22 -5.70
N PRO A 104 -6.37 -3.34 -6.67
CA PRO A 104 -5.55 -2.16 -6.40
C PRO A 104 -6.19 -1.17 -5.42
N HIS A 105 -7.52 -1.11 -5.35
CA HIS A 105 -8.21 -0.24 -4.39
C HIS A 105 -8.01 -0.71 -2.96
N ASN A 106 -8.14 -2.02 -2.72
CA ASN A 106 -7.89 -2.60 -1.42
C ASN A 106 -6.40 -2.52 -1.02
N MET A 107 -5.50 -2.81 -1.95
CA MET A 107 -4.06 -2.65 -1.70
C MET A 107 -3.73 -1.21 -1.29
N GLY A 108 -4.25 -0.22 -2.00
CA GLY A 108 -4.03 1.19 -1.67
C GLY A 108 -4.61 1.59 -0.32
N ALA A 109 -5.82 1.10 0.01
CA ALA A 109 -6.46 1.35 1.30
C ALA A 109 -5.69 0.69 2.47
N ILE A 110 -5.17 -0.53 2.28
CA ILE A 110 -4.32 -1.23 3.27
C ILE A 110 -3.03 -0.43 3.51
N ILE A 111 -2.32 -0.03 2.45
CA ILE A 111 -1.09 0.75 2.56
C ILE A 111 -1.35 2.09 3.27
N ARG A 112 -2.45 2.77 2.94
CA ARG A 112 -2.84 4.02 3.60
C ARG A 112 -3.10 3.81 5.09
N THR A 113 -3.83 2.77 5.45
CA THR A 113 -4.11 2.47 6.86
C THR A 113 -2.83 2.08 7.60
N ALA A 114 -1.96 1.28 6.98
CA ALA A 114 -0.67 0.90 7.56
C ALA A 114 0.21 2.11 7.87
N GLU A 115 0.25 3.10 6.99
CA GLU A 115 0.95 4.37 7.24
C GLU A 115 0.30 5.13 8.40
N CYS A 116 -1.02 5.30 8.39
CA CYS A 116 -1.74 6.05 9.43
C CYS A 116 -1.57 5.44 10.84
N VAL A 117 -1.40 4.14 10.96
CA VAL A 117 -1.17 3.46 12.25
C VAL A 117 0.30 3.39 12.65
N GLY A 118 1.20 3.91 11.82
CA GLY A 118 2.64 3.84 12.07
C GLY A 118 3.19 2.42 11.96
N ALA A 119 2.66 1.58 11.06
CA ALA A 119 3.23 0.27 10.79
C ALA A 119 4.65 0.41 10.24
N THR A 120 5.52 -0.53 10.60
CA THR A 120 6.94 -0.51 10.22
C THR A 120 7.14 -0.73 8.71
N ALA A 121 6.36 -1.62 8.10
CA ALA A 121 6.38 -1.88 6.67
C ALA A 121 5.13 -2.63 6.20
N VAL A 122 4.89 -2.57 4.86
CA VAL A 122 3.96 -3.47 4.17
C VAL A 122 4.76 -4.44 3.29
N LEU A 123 4.59 -5.74 3.53
CA LEU A 123 5.23 -6.83 2.81
C LEU A 123 4.30 -7.32 1.71
N ILE A 124 4.76 -7.27 0.46
CA ILE A 124 3.94 -7.55 -0.72
C ILE A 124 4.59 -8.68 -1.53
N PRO A 125 3.94 -9.84 -1.66
CA PRO A 125 4.43 -10.90 -2.51
C PRO A 125 4.55 -10.49 -3.99
N LYS A 126 5.60 -11.00 -4.66
CA LYS A 126 5.85 -10.73 -6.08
C LYS A 126 4.73 -11.20 -7.01
N ARG A 127 3.94 -12.19 -6.58
CA ARG A 127 2.88 -12.83 -7.37
C ARG A 127 1.57 -12.80 -6.60
N HIS A 128 0.46 -12.86 -7.33
CA HIS A 128 -0.89 -12.93 -6.78
C HIS A 128 -1.27 -11.76 -5.86
N ASN A 129 -0.71 -10.58 -6.14
CA ASN A 129 -1.08 -9.33 -5.46
C ASN A 129 -1.17 -8.21 -6.50
N ALA A 130 -1.93 -7.18 -6.17
CA ALA A 130 -2.02 -5.98 -7.00
C ALA A 130 -0.63 -5.36 -7.21
N PRO A 131 -0.26 -5.04 -8.45
CA PRO A 131 0.96 -4.28 -8.69
C PRO A 131 0.82 -2.87 -8.11
N ILE A 132 1.92 -2.32 -7.60
CA ILE A 132 1.96 -0.95 -7.09
C ILE A 132 1.96 0.02 -8.27
N ASN A 133 0.77 0.31 -8.77
CA ASN A 133 0.50 1.15 -9.94
C ASN A 133 -0.12 2.50 -9.56
N ALA A 134 -0.53 3.27 -10.59
CA ALA A 134 -1.16 4.58 -10.41
C ALA A 134 -2.46 4.51 -9.58
N THR A 135 -3.23 3.42 -9.67
CA THR A 135 -4.47 3.23 -8.90
C THR A 135 -4.15 3.05 -7.42
N VAL A 136 -3.18 2.20 -7.08
CA VAL A 136 -2.71 2.00 -5.69
C VAL A 136 -2.16 3.31 -5.12
N ALA A 137 -1.35 4.05 -5.88
CA ALA A 137 -0.83 5.33 -5.44
C ALA A 137 -1.93 6.38 -5.19
N LYS A 138 -2.97 6.40 -6.02
CA LYS A 138 -4.13 7.29 -5.85
C LYS A 138 -4.96 6.89 -4.63
N THR A 139 -5.28 5.61 -4.47
CA THR A 139 -6.13 5.12 -3.37
C THR A 139 -5.42 5.17 -2.03
N SER A 140 -4.10 5.00 -2.02
CA SER A 140 -3.29 5.19 -0.82
C SER A 140 -3.09 6.66 -0.42
N ALA A 141 -3.57 7.63 -1.22
CA ALA A 141 -3.39 9.06 -0.99
C ALA A 141 -1.92 9.48 -0.77
N GLY A 142 -0.98 8.79 -1.44
CA GLY A 142 0.46 9.04 -1.32
C GLY A 142 1.18 8.25 -0.22
N ALA A 143 0.48 7.44 0.57
CA ALA A 143 1.11 6.62 1.61
C ALA A 143 2.17 5.64 1.06
N VAL A 144 2.08 5.23 -0.20
CA VAL A 144 3.11 4.41 -0.87
C VAL A 144 4.51 5.03 -0.88
N GLU A 145 4.62 6.35 -0.72
CA GLU A 145 5.88 7.09 -0.67
C GLU A 145 6.37 7.33 0.77
N GLN A 146 5.53 7.02 1.75
CA GLN A 146 5.79 7.33 3.16
C GLN A 146 6.16 6.08 3.96
N ILE A 147 5.45 4.98 3.74
CA ILE A 147 5.71 3.72 4.44
C ILE A 147 6.65 2.82 3.64
N PRO A 148 7.63 2.16 4.27
CA PRO A 148 8.45 1.17 3.60
C PRO A 148 7.62 0.05 2.99
N LEU A 149 7.78 -0.18 1.67
CA LEU A 149 7.22 -1.32 0.97
C LEU A 149 8.32 -2.35 0.73
N VAL A 150 8.07 -3.59 1.11
CA VAL A 150 9.03 -4.69 0.97
C VAL A 150 8.46 -5.74 0.03
N GLN A 151 9.20 -6.07 -1.02
CA GLN A 151 8.78 -7.12 -1.94
C GLN A 151 9.30 -8.48 -1.48
N VAL A 152 8.39 -9.43 -1.19
CA VAL A 152 8.76 -10.77 -0.74
C VAL A 152 8.60 -11.82 -1.85
N GLY A 153 9.57 -12.70 -1.95
CA GLY A 153 9.56 -13.76 -2.98
C GLY A 153 8.73 -14.97 -2.56
N ASN A 154 8.94 -15.45 -1.34
CA ASN A 154 8.24 -16.61 -0.77
C ASN A 154 7.66 -16.24 0.60
N VAL A 155 6.34 -16.19 0.67
CA VAL A 155 5.61 -15.77 1.87
C VAL A 155 5.91 -16.65 3.07
N THR A 156 5.81 -17.97 2.91
CA THR A 156 6.03 -18.91 4.04
C THR A 156 7.47 -18.91 4.55
N GLN A 157 8.43 -18.70 3.67
CA GLN A 157 9.83 -18.55 4.07
C GLN A 157 10.05 -17.24 4.83
N THR A 158 9.45 -16.15 4.36
CA THR A 158 9.49 -14.84 5.04
C THR A 158 8.86 -14.93 6.42
N ILE A 159 7.70 -15.59 6.55
CA ILE A 159 7.05 -15.85 7.85
C ILE A 159 8.02 -16.56 8.80
N LYS A 160 8.61 -17.68 8.37
CA LYS A 160 9.56 -18.45 9.19
C LYS A 160 10.80 -17.64 9.60
N GLN A 161 11.26 -16.74 8.73
CA GLN A 161 12.39 -15.85 9.07
C GLN A 161 11.99 -14.83 10.14
N LEU A 162 10.81 -14.24 10.05
CA LEU A 162 10.29 -13.28 11.02
C LEU A 162 10.01 -13.95 12.38
N GLN A 163 9.44 -15.16 12.38
CA GLN A 163 9.25 -15.95 13.61
C GLN A 163 10.57 -16.20 14.35
N LYS A 164 11.66 -16.52 13.63
CA LYS A 164 12.99 -16.66 14.23
C LYS A 164 13.55 -15.36 14.79
N GLN A 165 13.06 -14.22 14.35
CA GLN A 165 13.42 -12.89 14.87
C GLN A 165 12.49 -12.42 16.00
N GLY A 166 11.60 -13.28 16.49
CA GLY A 166 10.71 -13.00 17.60
C GLY A 166 9.37 -12.38 17.25
N PHE A 167 9.02 -12.33 15.95
CA PHE A 167 7.70 -11.88 15.54
C PHE A 167 6.65 -12.97 15.71
N TRP A 168 5.48 -12.58 16.18
CA TRP A 168 4.28 -13.39 16.13
C TRP A 168 3.49 -13.10 14.86
N VAL A 169 3.15 -14.16 14.12
CA VAL A 169 2.47 -14.05 12.82
C VAL A 169 1.01 -14.45 12.97
N LEU A 170 0.12 -13.48 12.76
CA LEU A 170 -1.33 -13.63 12.92
C LEU A 170 -2.02 -13.56 11.58
N GLY A 171 -2.72 -14.61 11.20
CA GLY A 171 -3.52 -14.66 9.97
C GLY A 171 -4.97 -14.26 10.24
N ALA A 172 -5.50 -13.28 9.50
CA ALA A 172 -6.92 -12.94 9.55
C ALA A 172 -7.77 -14.02 8.86
N HIS A 173 -8.61 -14.73 9.60
CA HIS A 173 -9.41 -15.83 9.07
C HIS A 173 -10.76 -15.93 9.78
N MET A 174 -11.82 -16.33 9.04
CA MET A 174 -13.17 -16.46 9.60
C MET A 174 -13.27 -17.54 10.70
N GLU A 175 -12.52 -18.62 10.55
CA GLU A 175 -12.46 -19.74 11.48
C GLU A 175 -11.21 -19.64 12.36
N GLY A 176 -10.91 -18.43 12.85
CA GLY A 176 -9.76 -18.20 13.72
C GLY A 176 -9.94 -18.87 15.07
N ASP A 177 -8.84 -19.37 15.64
CA ASP A 177 -8.79 -20.02 16.94
C ASP A 177 -9.06 -19.06 18.09
N ARG A 178 -8.88 -17.77 17.84
CA ARG A 178 -9.03 -16.67 18.82
C ARG A 178 -9.72 -15.48 18.19
N THR A 179 -10.41 -14.72 19.03
CA THR A 179 -10.90 -13.42 18.60
C THR A 179 -9.75 -12.41 18.58
N LEU A 180 -9.84 -11.42 17.72
CA LEU A 180 -8.90 -10.30 17.68
C LEU A 180 -8.70 -9.64 19.06
N TYR A 181 -9.79 -9.51 19.82
CA TYR A 181 -9.81 -8.80 21.11
C TYR A 181 -9.17 -9.57 22.26
N GLU A 182 -8.99 -10.90 22.09
CA GLU A 182 -8.34 -11.80 23.05
C GLU A 182 -6.87 -12.04 22.73
N THR A 183 -6.37 -11.45 21.63
CA THR A 183 -5.01 -11.67 21.15
C THR A 183 -4.10 -10.53 21.56
N ASP A 184 -2.92 -10.82 22.13
CA ASP A 184 -1.92 -9.80 22.47
C ASP A 184 -1.22 -9.28 21.21
N LEU A 185 -1.44 -8.01 20.87
CA LEU A 185 -0.83 -7.30 19.76
C LEU A 185 0.23 -6.28 20.20
N THR A 186 0.64 -6.33 21.46
CA THR A 186 1.62 -5.39 22.03
C THR A 186 3.08 -5.81 21.82
N ILE A 187 3.30 -6.98 21.24
CA ILE A 187 4.59 -7.58 20.90
C ILE A 187 4.93 -7.37 19.43
N PRO A 188 6.16 -7.68 18.96
CA PRO A 188 6.48 -7.66 17.54
C PRO A 188 5.51 -8.54 16.74
N THR A 189 4.77 -7.95 15.81
CA THR A 189 3.61 -8.60 15.18
C THR A 189 3.64 -8.48 13.66
N VAL A 190 3.29 -9.56 12.98
CA VAL A 190 2.95 -9.58 11.55
C VAL A 190 1.46 -9.87 11.40
N LEU A 191 0.71 -8.96 10.82
CA LEU A 191 -0.69 -9.17 10.45
C LEU A 191 -0.77 -9.63 8.99
N VAL A 192 -1.27 -10.84 8.75
CA VAL A 192 -1.45 -11.38 7.40
C VAL A 192 -2.87 -11.13 6.93
N ILE A 193 -2.99 -10.42 5.82
CA ILE A 193 -4.25 -10.03 5.21
C ILE A 193 -4.44 -10.80 3.91
N GLY A 194 -5.50 -11.58 3.84
CA GLY A 194 -5.81 -12.43 2.69
C GLY A 194 -6.69 -11.77 1.62
N ASN A 195 -6.99 -12.54 0.60
CA ASN A 195 -7.95 -12.21 -0.46
C ASN A 195 -9.38 -12.11 0.09
N GLU A 196 -10.23 -11.24 -0.50
CA GLU A 196 -11.61 -11.02 -0.04
C GLU A 196 -12.51 -12.26 -0.14
N GLY A 197 -12.32 -13.07 -1.17
CA GLY A 197 -13.14 -14.25 -1.40
C GLY A 197 -12.55 -15.54 -0.83
N LYS A 198 -11.22 -15.69 -0.95
CA LYS A 198 -10.51 -16.94 -0.58
C LYS A 198 -9.82 -16.87 0.78
N GLY A 199 -9.73 -15.67 1.36
CA GLY A 199 -8.94 -15.45 2.59
C GLY A 199 -7.44 -15.66 2.36
N ILE A 200 -6.75 -16.10 3.39
CA ILE A 200 -5.33 -16.44 3.36
C ILE A 200 -5.16 -17.82 2.70
N SER A 201 -4.13 -17.97 1.88
CA SER A 201 -3.83 -19.25 1.24
C SER A 201 -3.50 -20.32 2.29
N ARG A 202 -3.82 -21.59 1.97
CA ARG A 202 -3.64 -22.72 2.89
C ARG A 202 -2.22 -22.80 3.45
N VAL A 203 -1.21 -22.67 2.61
CA VAL A 203 0.19 -22.78 3.04
C VAL A 203 0.63 -21.63 3.94
N VAL A 204 0.05 -20.43 3.75
CA VAL A 204 0.28 -19.28 4.62
C VAL A 204 -0.47 -19.44 5.94
N LYS A 205 -1.72 -19.92 5.89
CA LYS A 205 -2.52 -20.27 7.07
C LYS A 205 -1.78 -21.24 8.01
N GLU A 206 -1.22 -22.32 7.44
CA GLU A 206 -0.44 -23.34 8.19
C GLU A 206 0.90 -22.79 8.74
N ALA A 207 1.41 -21.69 8.20
CA ALA A 207 2.65 -21.06 8.65
C ALA A 207 2.44 -19.99 9.73
N CYS A 208 1.22 -19.47 9.92
CA CYS A 208 0.90 -18.53 10.98
C CYS A 208 0.97 -19.17 12.36
N ASP A 209 1.34 -18.39 13.39
CA ASP A 209 1.31 -18.84 14.78
C ASP A 209 -0.12 -18.94 15.31
N PHE A 210 -0.98 -18.00 14.89
CA PHE A 210 -2.39 -17.96 15.26
C PHE A 210 -3.25 -17.52 14.08
N LEU A 211 -4.49 -17.98 14.11
CA LEU A 211 -5.54 -17.44 13.26
C LEU A 211 -6.49 -16.62 14.12
N VAL A 212 -6.68 -15.36 13.72
CA VAL A 212 -7.56 -14.44 14.46
C VAL A 212 -8.81 -14.12 13.67
N THR A 213 -9.94 -14.11 14.34
CA THR A 213 -11.24 -13.74 13.76
C THR A 213 -11.69 -12.38 14.27
N ILE A 214 -12.33 -11.61 13.39
CA ILE A 214 -13.10 -10.42 13.76
C ILE A 214 -14.54 -10.91 14.01
N PRO A 215 -15.10 -10.73 15.21
CA PRO A 215 -16.45 -11.18 15.51
C PRO A 215 -17.49 -10.56 14.57
N MET A 216 -18.33 -11.39 13.98
CA MET A 216 -19.41 -11.01 13.07
C MET A 216 -20.75 -11.30 13.72
N TYR A 217 -21.65 -10.32 13.75
CA TYR A 217 -22.96 -10.43 14.38
C TYR A 217 -24.13 -10.38 13.37
N GLY A 218 -23.81 -10.21 12.11
CA GLY A 218 -24.78 -10.18 11.01
C GLY A 218 -24.85 -11.50 10.24
N ASN A 219 -25.58 -11.48 9.11
CA ASN A 219 -25.74 -12.63 8.22
C ASN A 219 -24.56 -12.81 7.23
N LEU A 220 -23.72 -11.79 7.07
CA LEU A 220 -22.51 -11.88 6.24
C LEU A 220 -21.37 -12.47 7.08
N ASN A 221 -20.57 -13.32 6.45
CA ASN A 221 -19.49 -14.04 7.08
C ASN A 221 -18.09 -13.46 6.79
N SER A 222 -18.01 -12.37 6.03
CA SER A 222 -16.72 -11.72 5.71
C SER A 222 -16.87 -10.22 5.56
N LEU A 223 -15.77 -9.51 5.82
CA LEU A 223 -15.56 -8.09 5.55
C LEU A 223 -14.74 -7.94 4.27
N ASN A 224 -14.81 -6.76 3.66
CA ASN A 224 -13.83 -6.36 2.66
C ASN A 224 -12.40 -6.43 3.26
N ALA A 225 -11.41 -6.86 2.47
CA ALA A 225 -10.05 -7.09 2.97
C ALA A 225 -9.40 -5.83 3.58
N SER A 226 -9.60 -4.66 2.99
CA SER A 226 -9.06 -3.42 3.53
C SER A 226 -9.75 -2.98 4.82
N VAL A 227 -11.04 -3.27 4.97
CA VAL A 227 -11.80 -3.02 6.21
C VAL A 227 -11.32 -3.94 7.32
N ALA A 228 -11.19 -5.25 7.05
CA ALA A 228 -10.64 -6.21 8.01
C ALA A 228 -9.22 -5.81 8.44
N ALA A 229 -8.36 -5.45 7.49
CA ALA A 229 -7.02 -4.95 7.75
C ALA A 229 -7.02 -3.72 8.66
N ALA A 230 -7.92 -2.77 8.42
CA ALA A 230 -8.03 -1.55 9.24
C ALA A 230 -8.41 -1.87 10.69
N ILE A 231 -9.38 -2.77 10.90
CA ILE A 231 -9.81 -3.19 12.25
C ILE A 231 -8.64 -3.85 13.00
N LEU A 232 -7.92 -4.78 12.36
CA LEU A 232 -6.76 -5.45 12.95
C LEU A 232 -5.64 -4.46 13.32
N MET A 233 -5.31 -3.56 12.41
CA MET A 233 -4.27 -2.56 12.62
C MET A 233 -4.62 -1.57 13.74
N TYR A 234 -5.85 -1.08 13.79
CA TYR A 234 -6.28 -0.17 14.83
C TYR A 234 -6.45 -0.84 16.20
N GLU A 235 -6.76 -2.12 16.24
CA GLU A 235 -6.73 -2.86 17.50
C GLU A 235 -5.29 -2.99 18.03
N ALA A 236 -4.31 -3.22 17.17
CA ALA A 236 -2.91 -3.20 17.57
C ALA A 236 -2.50 -1.82 18.15
N VAL A 237 -2.93 -0.71 17.51
CA VAL A 237 -2.70 0.64 18.02
C VAL A 237 -3.37 0.83 19.37
N ARG A 238 -4.65 0.45 19.51
CA ARG A 238 -5.40 0.58 20.75
C ARG A 238 -4.67 -0.12 21.91
N GLN A 239 -4.26 -1.36 21.73
CA GLN A 239 -3.57 -2.12 22.76
C GLN A 239 -2.22 -1.50 23.12
N ARG A 240 -1.43 -1.10 22.13
CA ARG A 240 -0.11 -0.48 22.33
C ARG A 240 -0.18 0.87 23.03
N THR A 241 -1.19 1.68 22.70
CA THR A 241 -1.39 3.00 23.32
C THR A 241 -1.91 2.92 24.74
N MET A 242 -2.70 1.88 25.09
CA MET A 242 -3.24 1.70 26.43
C MET A 242 -2.23 1.11 27.42
N LYS A 243 -1.20 0.40 26.95
CA LYS A 243 -0.12 -0.09 27.84
C LYS A 243 0.83 0.99 28.34
N VAL A 244 0.81 2.18 27.73
CA VAL A 244 1.70 3.32 28.11
C VAL A 244 1.15 4.13 29.29
N LYS A 245 0.06 3.69 29.93
CA LYS A 245 -0.46 4.23 31.20
C LYS A 245 -0.18 3.24 32.32
#